data_e424513a91ae406e8797ac0fb149ca0e
#
_entry.id   e424513a91ae406e8797ac0fb149ca0e
#
_cell.length_a   1.000
_cell.length_b   1.000
_cell.length_c   1.000
_cell.angle_alpha   90.00
_cell.angle_beta   90.00
_cell.angle_gamma   90.00
#
_symmetry.space_group_name_H-M   'P 1'
#
loop_
_entity.id
_entity.type
_entity.pdbx_description
1 polymer ?
#
loop_
_entity_poly.entity_id
_entity_poly.type
_entity_poly.pdbx_seq_one_letter_code
_entity_poly.pdbx_strand_id
1 'polypeptide(L)'
;MTFCSLERVVMILVEDLTIVSQREIAPRIFEMVLKGEMVADMQVGQFVHLKVPDPSKLLRRPISISEIDYDKKEATIVYRVEREGTAILSKMVAGQTIDTMGPQGNGFDISVVDAGQKALLVGGGIGVPPLVETAKQLKAKGVEVVSVIGFANKDAVILEDKLRACGEVYVTTDDGSYGIK
;
A
#
# COMPACT_ATOMS: atom_id res chain seq x y z
N MET A 1 29.00 -19.65 -21.04
CA MET A 1 27.61 -19.46 -21.45
C MET A 1 27.03 -18.36 -20.55
N THR A 2 26.92 -17.16 -21.09
CA THR A 2 26.42 -16.00 -20.36
C THR A 2 24.90 -16.09 -20.35
N PHE A 3 24.30 -16.36 -19.21
CA PHE A 3 22.86 -16.24 -19.05
C PHE A 3 22.50 -14.77 -19.15
N CYS A 4 21.87 -14.40 -20.24
CA CYS A 4 21.19 -13.12 -20.37
C CYS A 4 20.02 -13.14 -19.37
N SER A 5 20.11 -12.37 -18.28
CA SER A 5 18.98 -12.12 -17.43
C SER A 5 17.95 -11.39 -18.27
N LEU A 6 16.82 -12.01 -18.53
CA LEU A 6 15.64 -11.33 -19.06
C LEU A 6 15.24 -10.27 -18.02
N GLU A 7 15.66 -9.03 -18.26
CA GLU A 7 15.10 -7.89 -17.53
C GLU A 7 13.59 -7.93 -17.73
N ARG A 8 12.88 -8.08 -16.62
CA ARG A 8 11.41 -8.08 -16.63
C ARG A 8 10.97 -6.69 -17.06
N VAL A 9 10.51 -6.56 -18.28
CA VAL A 9 9.92 -5.31 -18.78
C VAL A 9 8.67 -5.06 -17.96
N VAL A 10 8.73 -4.11 -17.04
CA VAL A 10 7.56 -3.66 -16.29
C VAL A 10 6.68 -2.88 -17.26
N MET A 11 5.61 -3.50 -17.76
CA MET A 11 4.62 -2.81 -18.57
C MET A 11 3.77 -1.93 -17.66
N ILE A 12 3.78 -0.62 -17.93
CA ILE A 12 2.83 0.30 -17.31
C ILE A 12 1.50 0.15 -18.07
N LEU A 13 0.49 -0.32 -17.37
CA LEU A 13 -0.86 -0.51 -17.90
C LEU A 13 -1.75 0.67 -17.54
N VAL A 14 -2.81 0.87 -18.30
CA VAL A 14 -3.94 1.73 -17.93
C VAL A 14 -5.18 0.87 -17.97
N GLU A 15 -5.87 0.76 -16.84
CA GLU A 15 -7.05 -0.08 -16.68
C GLU A 15 -8.08 0.62 -15.78
N ASP A 16 -9.35 0.43 -16.08
CA ASP A 16 -10.45 0.84 -15.21
C ASP A 16 -10.67 -0.22 -14.13
N LEU A 17 -10.07 0.00 -12.95
CA LEU A 17 -10.24 -0.91 -11.81
C LEU A 17 -11.58 -0.68 -11.13
N THR A 18 -12.25 -1.78 -10.75
CA THR A 18 -13.51 -1.73 -10.00
C THR A 18 -13.24 -1.52 -8.51
N ILE A 19 -13.91 -0.57 -7.88
CA ILE A 19 -13.90 -0.39 -6.43
C ILE A 19 -14.76 -1.49 -5.81
N VAL A 20 -14.13 -2.40 -5.08
CA VAL A 20 -14.81 -3.47 -4.34
C VAL A 20 -15.38 -2.94 -3.03
N SER A 21 -14.61 -2.13 -2.34
CA SER A 21 -15.00 -1.48 -1.10
C SER A 21 -14.21 -0.22 -0.85
N GLN A 22 -14.78 0.70 -0.10
CA GLN A 22 -14.08 1.86 0.45
C GLN A 22 -14.64 2.19 1.83
N ARG A 23 -13.76 2.51 2.77
CA ARG A 23 -14.12 2.93 4.13
C ARG A 23 -13.09 3.89 4.71
N GLU A 24 -13.52 4.75 5.59
CA GLU A 24 -12.64 5.55 6.45
C GLU A 24 -12.12 4.68 7.61
N ILE A 25 -10.80 4.59 7.77
CA ILE A 25 -10.15 3.75 8.80
C ILE A 25 -9.54 4.57 9.94
N ALA A 26 -9.35 5.87 9.72
CA ALA A 26 -8.96 6.86 10.71
C ALA A 26 -9.36 8.24 10.17
N PRO A 27 -9.37 9.31 10.96
CA PRO A 27 -9.79 10.64 10.50
C PRO A 27 -9.11 11.06 9.19
N ARG A 28 -9.89 11.20 8.12
CA ARG A 28 -9.45 11.55 6.77
C ARG A 28 -8.54 10.51 6.09
N ILE A 29 -8.43 9.28 6.62
CA ILE A 29 -7.65 8.19 6.02
C ILE A 29 -8.61 7.10 5.53
N PHE A 30 -8.53 6.79 4.26
CA PHE A 30 -9.41 5.85 3.58
C PHE A 30 -8.63 4.62 3.10
N GLU A 31 -9.25 3.46 3.31
CA GLU A 31 -8.85 2.19 2.70
C GLU A 31 -9.79 1.92 1.52
N MET A 32 -9.24 1.65 0.34
CA MET A 32 -9.97 1.31 -0.87
C MET A 32 -9.43 -0.01 -1.42
N VAL A 33 -10.33 -0.94 -1.71
CA VAL A 33 -10.02 -2.21 -2.39
C VAL A 33 -10.40 -2.08 -3.85
N LEU A 34 -9.43 -2.32 -4.72
CA LEU A 34 -9.55 -2.23 -6.18
C LEU A 34 -9.38 -3.61 -6.80
N LYS A 35 -10.15 -3.92 -7.83
CA LYS A 35 -10.12 -5.20 -8.55
C LYS A 35 -9.89 -5.00 -10.03
N GLY A 36 -8.98 -5.79 -10.60
CA GLY A 36 -8.70 -5.81 -12.03
C GLY A 36 -7.52 -6.69 -12.41
N GLU A 37 -7.27 -6.82 -13.71
CA GLU A 37 -6.25 -7.73 -14.24
C GLU A 37 -4.83 -7.27 -13.91
N MET A 38 -4.56 -5.94 -13.89
CA MET A 38 -3.21 -5.41 -13.58
C MET A 38 -2.70 -5.79 -12.19
N VAL A 39 -3.57 -6.25 -11.28
CA VAL A 39 -3.17 -6.70 -9.94
C VAL A 39 -2.21 -7.88 -10.02
N ALA A 40 -2.31 -8.71 -11.07
CA ALA A 40 -1.40 -9.84 -11.28
C ALA A 40 0.07 -9.42 -11.47
N ASP A 41 0.31 -8.18 -11.93
CA ASP A 41 1.64 -7.63 -12.17
C ASP A 41 2.17 -6.77 -11.02
N MET A 42 1.36 -6.52 -9.99
CA MET A 42 1.74 -5.69 -8.84
C MET A 42 2.76 -6.40 -7.93
N GLN A 43 3.65 -5.61 -7.35
CA GLN A 43 4.68 -6.08 -6.42
C GLN A 43 4.75 -5.19 -5.16
N VAL A 44 5.33 -5.72 -4.11
CA VAL A 44 5.53 -4.98 -2.85
C VAL A 44 6.29 -3.67 -3.08
N GLY A 45 5.87 -2.61 -2.42
CA GLY A 45 6.51 -1.30 -2.51
C GLY A 45 6.22 -0.52 -3.78
N GLN A 46 5.43 -1.07 -4.71
CA GLN A 46 4.95 -0.32 -5.87
C GLN A 46 3.73 0.55 -5.54
N PHE A 47 3.36 1.39 -6.48
CA PHE A 47 2.24 2.31 -6.38
C PHE A 47 1.45 2.38 -7.70
N VAL A 48 0.27 2.95 -7.63
CA VAL A 48 -0.59 3.23 -8.78
C VAL A 48 -0.91 4.72 -8.87
N HIS A 49 -1.21 5.18 -10.07
CA HIS A 49 -1.68 6.54 -10.34
C HIS A 49 -3.18 6.54 -10.65
N LEU A 50 -3.98 7.02 -9.73
CA LEU A 50 -5.43 7.14 -9.89
C LEU A 50 -5.82 8.43 -10.59
N LYS A 51 -6.65 8.33 -11.62
CA LYS A 51 -7.26 9.50 -12.26
C LYS A 51 -8.46 9.97 -11.45
N VAL A 52 -8.42 11.22 -11.04
CA VAL A 52 -9.55 11.82 -10.33
C VAL A 52 -10.72 11.95 -11.30
N PRO A 53 -11.95 11.50 -10.97
CA PRO A 53 -13.11 11.57 -11.85
C PRO A 53 -13.70 13.00 -11.90
N ASP A 54 -12.86 13.97 -12.22
CA ASP A 54 -13.19 15.39 -12.37
C ASP A 54 -12.30 15.98 -13.48
N PRO A 55 -12.86 16.50 -14.58
CA PRO A 55 -12.10 17.04 -15.71
C PRO A 55 -11.16 18.19 -15.34
N SER A 56 -11.44 18.92 -14.27
CA SER A 56 -10.57 20.00 -13.77
C SER A 56 -9.30 19.49 -13.08
N LYS A 57 -9.23 18.20 -12.75
CA LYS A 57 -8.11 17.56 -12.03
C LYS A 57 -7.22 16.75 -12.98
N LEU A 58 -6.38 17.45 -13.74
CA LEU A 58 -5.56 16.85 -14.80
C LEU A 58 -4.56 15.83 -14.27
N LEU A 59 -3.97 16.06 -13.10
CA LEU A 59 -2.94 15.18 -12.54
C LEU A 59 -3.57 13.99 -11.83
N ARG A 60 -3.00 12.80 -12.08
CA ARG A 60 -3.30 11.58 -11.32
C ARG A 60 -2.76 11.67 -9.90
N ARG A 61 -3.26 10.83 -9.02
CA ARG A 61 -2.81 10.72 -7.62
C ARG A 61 -2.00 9.44 -7.45
N PRO A 62 -0.68 9.57 -7.13
CA PRO A 62 0.14 8.41 -6.80
C PRO A 62 -0.25 7.90 -5.42
N ILE A 63 -0.61 6.64 -5.33
CA ILE A 63 -0.99 5.97 -4.08
C ILE A 63 -0.28 4.63 -4.02
N SER A 64 0.43 4.37 -2.91
CA SER A 64 1.13 3.10 -2.69
C SER A 64 0.16 1.95 -2.52
N ILE A 65 0.56 0.79 -3.01
CA ILE A 65 -0.14 -0.48 -2.80
C ILE A 65 0.16 -0.94 -1.38
N SER A 66 -0.89 -1.24 -0.61
CA SER A 66 -0.80 -1.69 0.77
C SER A 66 -0.86 -3.21 0.90
N GLU A 67 -1.78 -3.86 0.17
CA GLU A 67 -1.92 -5.31 0.14
C GLU A 67 -2.29 -5.79 -1.26
N ILE A 68 -1.93 -7.04 -1.57
CA ILE A 68 -2.20 -7.67 -2.86
C ILE A 68 -2.81 -9.05 -2.61
N ASP A 69 -3.99 -9.29 -3.17
CA ASP A 69 -4.63 -10.61 -3.24
C ASP A 69 -4.64 -11.06 -4.71
N TYR A 70 -3.65 -11.85 -5.08
CA TYR A 70 -3.51 -12.31 -6.45
C TYR A 70 -4.65 -13.25 -6.89
N ASP A 71 -5.18 -14.05 -5.97
CA ASP A 71 -6.25 -15.02 -6.27
C ASP A 71 -7.56 -14.31 -6.60
N LYS A 72 -7.87 -13.25 -5.88
CA LYS A 72 -9.06 -12.44 -6.12
C LYS A 72 -8.85 -11.34 -7.15
N LYS A 73 -7.60 -11.10 -7.55
CA LYS A 73 -7.16 -9.95 -8.34
C LYS A 73 -7.56 -8.63 -7.70
N GLU A 74 -7.33 -8.53 -6.39
CA GLU A 74 -7.68 -7.37 -5.57
C GLU A 74 -6.43 -6.73 -4.97
N ALA A 75 -6.33 -5.41 -5.04
CA ALA A 75 -5.28 -4.61 -4.40
C ALA A 75 -5.90 -3.63 -3.42
N THR A 76 -5.36 -3.56 -2.22
CA THR A 76 -5.75 -2.57 -1.23
C THR A 76 -4.79 -1.39 -1.29
N ILE A 77 -5.34 -0.20 -1.36
CA ILE A 77 -4.62 1.06 -1.23
C ILE A 77 -5.13 1.83 -0.02
N VAL A 78 -4.24 2.59 0.62
CA VAL A 78 -4.62 3.47 1.73
C VAL A 78 -4.11 4.87 1.45
N TYR A 79 -4.98 5.86 1.58
CA TYR A 79 -4.63 7.25 1.29
C TYR A 79 -5.28 8.22 2.27
N ARG A 80 -4.64 9.38 2.43
CA ARG A 80 -5.16 10.49 3.23
C ARG A 80 -5.82 11.54 2.34
N VAL A 81 -6.94 12.07 2.79
CA VAL A 81 -7.58 13.22 2.15
C VAL A 81 -6.78 14.48 2.48
N GLU A 82 -5.96 14.94 1.53
CA GLU A 82 -5.13 16.13 1.69
C GLU A 82 -5.76 17.35 1.02
N ARG A 83 -6.16 17.20 -0.24
CA ARG A 83 -6.72 18.26 -1.08
C ARG A 83 -7.92 17.75 -1.88
N GLU A 84 -8.48 18.61 -2.72
CA GLU A 84 -9.70 18.33 -3.49
C GLU A 84 -9.68 16.98 -4.24
N GLY A 85 -8.58 16.62 -4.89
CA GLY A 85 -8.50 15.37 -5.65
C GLY A 85 -8.75 14.13 -4.79
N THR A 86 -8.08 14.01 -3.64
CA THR A 86 -8.32 12.90 -2.70
C THR A 86 -9.67 13.02 -1.98
N ALA A 87 -10.20 14.24 -1.83
CA ALA A 87 -11.56 14.46 -1.32
C ALA A 87 -12.64 14.01 -2.32
N ILE A 88 -12.37 14.07 -3.63
CA ILE A 88 -13.27 13.50 -4.64
C ILE A 88 -13.18 11.97 -4.60
N LEU A 89 -11.97 11.41 -4.54
CA LEU A 89 -11.78 9.97 -4.43
C LEU A 89 -12.49 9.38 -3.21
N SER A 90 -12.46 10.06 -2.05
CA SER A 90 -13.11 9.57 -0.82
C SER A 90 -14.64 9.52 -0.88
N LYS A 91 -15.25 10.09 -1.90
CA LYS A 91 -16.71 10.01 -2.14
C LYS A 91 -17.11 8.89 -3.10
N MET A 92 -16.15 8.23 -3.72
CA MET A 92 -16.43 7.08 -4.58
C MET A 92 -16.92 5.90 -3.75
N VAL A 93 -17.72 5.04 -4.36
CA VAL A 93 -18.37 3.91 -3.68
C VAL A 93 -18.13 2.59 -4.42
N ALA A 94 -18.36 1.49 -3.74
CA ALA A 94 -18.29 0.16 -4.33
C ALA A 94 -19.14 0.04 -5.61
N GLY A 95 -18.61 -0.67 -6.59
CA GLY A 95 -19.21 -0.85 -7.92
C GLY A 95 -18.85 0.22 -8.94
N GLN A 96 -18.29 1.35 -8.54
CA GLN A 96 -17.72 2.34 -9.48
C GLN A 96 -16.36 1.87 -9.99
N THR A 97 -15.95 2.40 -11.14
CA THR A 97 -14.63 2.17 -11.71
C THR A 97 -13.74 3.41 -11.59
N ILE A 98 -12.44 3.17 -11.55
CA ILE A 98 -11.44 4.24 -11.52
C ILE A 98 -10.31 3.95 -12.50
N ASP A 99 -10.10 4.88 -13.43
CA ASP A 99 -9.00 4.83 -14.39
C ASP A 99 -7.66 4.87 -13.63
N THR A 100 -6.94 3.76 -13.69
CA THR A 100 -5.71 3.49 -12.93
C THR A 100 -4.57 3.22 -13.88
N MET A 101 -3.46 3.90 -13.68
CA MET A 101 -2.20 3.66 -14.42
C MET A 101 -1.18 3.04 -13.47
N GLY A 102 -0.66 1.89 -13.83
CA GLY A 102 0.30 1.14 -13.00
C GLY A 102 0.57 -0.28 -13.52
N PRO A 103 1.19 -1.13 -12.67
CA PRO A 103 1.91 -0.74 -11.47
C PRO A 103 3.16 0.07 -11.79
N GLN A 104 3.61 0.92 -10.85
CA GLN A 104 4.79 1.77 -11.03
C GLN A 104 5.77 1.66 -9.87
N GLY A 105 7.02 2.04 -10.13
CA GLY A 105 8.11 1.93 -9.17
C GLY A 105 8.80 0.55 -9.23
N ASN A 106 10.03 0.52 -8.71
CA ASN A 106 10.85 -0.72 -8.70
C ASN A 106 10.43 -1.69 -7.60
N GLY A 107 9.54 -1.27 -6.70
CA GLY A 107 9.17 -2.05 -5.53
C GLY A 107 10.28 -2.12 -4.48
N PHE A 108 10.08 -2.99 -3.49
CA PHE A 108 11.10 -3.32 -2.49
C PHE A 108 11.70 -4.68 -2.84
N ASP A 109 13.03 -4.74 -2.96
CA ASP A 109 13.73 -6.00 -3.18
C ASP A 109 13.79 -6.82 -1.89
N ILE A 110 12.81 -7.69 -1.70
CA ILE A 110 12.76 -8.61 -0.56
C ILE A 110 13.57 -9.90 -0.80
N SER A 111 14.21 -10.05 -1.97
CA SER A 111 15.03 -11.22 -2.25
C SER A 111 16.36 -11.22 -1.48
N VAL A 112 16.80 -10.03 -1.07
CA VAL A 112 18.06 -9.82 -0.34
C VAL A 112 18.04 -10.31 1.11
N VAL A 113 16.87 -10.73 1.62
CA VAL A 113 16.71 -11.23 3.00
C VAL A 113 16.28 -12.68 2.95
N ASP A 114 17.04 -13.58 3.61
CA ASP A 114 16.78 -15.01 3.65
C ASP A 114 15.96 -15.44 4.88
N ALA A 115 15.40 -16.65 4.80
CA ALA A 115 14.70 -17.27 5.91
C ALA A 115 15.61 -17.34 7.16
N GLY A 116 15.04 -17.05 8.33
CA GLY A 116 15.77 -17.01 9.61
C GLY A 116 16.54 -15.70 9.86
N GLN A 117 16.62 -14.81 8.88
CA GLN A 117 17.13 -13.46 9.10
C GLN A 117 16.06 -12.53 9.67
N LYS A 118 16.47 -11.34 10.11
CA LYS A 118 15.59 -10.30 10.65
C LYS A 118 15.50 -9.13 9.70
N ALA A 119 14.27 -8.65 9.43
CA ALA A 119 13.98 -7.45 8.69
C ALA A 119 13.36 -6.39 9.59
N LEU A 120 13.90 -5.17 9.55
CA LEU A 120 13.33 -4.00 10.23
C LEU A 120 12.61 -3.13 9.21
N LEU A 121 11.29 -2.97 9.38
CA LEU A 121 10.45 -2.09 8.60
C LEU A 121 10.18 -0.82 9.39
N VAL A 122 10.44 0.34 8.80
CA VAL A 122 10.23 1.65 9.46
C VAL A 122 9.33 2.51 8.60
N GLY A 123 8.24 3.03 9.18
CA GLY A 123 7.30 3.87 8.46
C GLY A 123 6.60 4.89 9.34
N GLY A 124 6.21 6.03 8.76
CA GLY A 124 5.48 7.08 9.45
C GLY A 124 4.22 7.51 8.70
N GLY A 125 3.11 7.69 9.44
CA GLY A 125 1.85 8.18 8.89
C GLY A 125 1.39 7.38 7.68
N ILE A 126 1.15 8.07 6.57
CA ILE A 126 0.70 7.44 5.30
C ILE A 126 1.83 6.69 4.55
N GLY A 127 3.04 6.64 5.09
CA GLY A 127 4.11 5.75 4.63
C GLY A 127 4.05 4.34 5.21
N VAL A 128 3.16 4.07 6.17
CA VAL A 128 2.96 2.73 6.77
C VAL A 128 2.27 1.74 5.83
N PRO A 129 1.25 2.11 5.03
CA PRO A 129 0.53 1.18 4.17
C PRO A 129 1.39 0.25 3.31
N PRO A 130 2.41 0.70 2.56
CA PRO A 130 3.22 -0.19 1.73
C PRO A 130 4.04 -1.23 2.53
N LEU A 131 4.19 -1.05 3.83
CA LEU A 131 4.90 -2.01 4.69
C LEU A 131 4.07 -3.26 4.99
N VAL A 132 2.74 -3.20 4.86
CA VAL A 132 1.85 -4.32 5.20
C VAL A 132 2.11 -5.52 4.28
N GLU A 133 2.05 -5.33 2.96
CA GLU A 133 2.35 -6.42 2.01
C GLU A 133 3.80 -6.88 2.13
N THR A 134 4.72 -5.94 2.34
CA THR A 134 6.14 -6.26 2.57
C THR A 134 6.32 -7.18 3.78
N ALA A 135 5.69 -6.87 4.91
CA ALA A 135 5.72 -7.67 6.12
C ALA A 135 5.10 -9.06 5.91
N LYS A 136 3.97 -9.14 5.18
CA LYS A 136 3.30 -10.42 4.85
C LYS A 136 4.21 -11.32 4.03
N GLN A 137 4.83 -10.80 2.97
CA GLN A 137 5.69 -11.60 2.10
C GLN A 137 7.00 -11.99 2.78
N LEU A 138 7.62 -11.12 3.58
CA LEU A 138 8.79 -11.45 4.38
C LEU A 138 8.50 -12.56 5.40
N LYS A 139 7.37 -12.45 6.12
CA LYS A 139 6.91 -13.51 7.03
C LYS A 139 6.70 -14.85 6.31
N ALA A 140 6.07 -14.83 5.13
CA ALA A 140 5.86 -16.03 4.31
C ALA A 140 7.19 -16.68 3.87
N LYS A 141 8.26 -15.88 3.70
CA LYS A 141 9.64 -16.37 3.47
C LYS A 141 10.31 -16.95 4.71
N GLY A 142 9.71 -16.85 5.90
CA GLY A 142 10.34 -17.26 7.16
C GLY A 142 11.33 -16.23 7.73
N VAL A 143 11.21 -14.97 7.32
CA VAL A 143 11.99 -13.85 7.89
C VAL A 143 11.32 -13.36 9.17
N GLU A 144 12.11 -13.06 10.19
CA GLU A 144 11.64 -12.41 11.42
C GLU A 144 11.39 -10.93 11.14
N VAL A 145 10.12 -10.51 11.19
CA VAL A 145 9.72 -9.14 10.87
C VAL A 145 9.56 -8.32 12.14
N VAL A 146 10.22 -7.17 12.19
CA VAL A 146 10.05 -6.14 13.21
C VAL A 146 9.61 -4.86 12.52
N SER A 147 8.52 -4.25 12.97
CA SER A 147 8.02 -2.99 12.42
C SER A 147 8.06 -1.88 13.46
N VAL A 148 8.58 -0.72 13.08
CA VAL A 148 8.51 0.52 13.87
C VAL A 148 7.66 1.51 13.09
N ILE A 149 6.51 1.88 13.65
CA ILE A 149 5.57 2.78 13.00
C ILE A 149 5.28 4.01 13.86
N GLY A 150 5.31 5.19 13.22
CA GLY A 150 5.11 6.47 13.88
C GLY A 150 3.91 7.23 13.34
N PHE A 151 3.19 7.93 14.21
CA PHE A 151 2.01 8.75 13.86
C PHE A 151 1.97 10.04 14.67
N ALA A 152 1.19 11.03 14.23
CA ALA A 152 1.04 12.28 14.95
C ALA A 152 0.40 12.09 16.36
N ASN A 153 -0.60 11.21 16.43
CA ASN A 153 -1.36 10.92 17.66
C ASN A 153 -2.03 9.55 17.56
N LYS A 154 -2.67 9.12 18.65
CA LYS A 154 -3.39 7.83 18.73
C LYS A 154 -4.46 7.67 17.66
N ASP A 155 -5.23 8.71 17.36
CA ASP A 155 -6.36 8.63 16.41
C ASP A 155 -5.89 8.45 14.96
N ALA A 156 -4.63 8.78 14.68
CA ALA A 156 -4.00 8.60 13.37
C ALA A 156 -3.36 7.22 13.18
N VAL A 157 -3.32 6.37 14.22
CA VAL A 157 -2.72 5.03 14.14
C VAL A 157 -3.57 4.13 13.24
N ILE A 158 -2.94 3.57 12.22
CA ILE A 158 -3.58 2.68 11.26
C ILE A 158 -2.75 1.40 11.05
N LEU A 159 -3.41 0.31 10.67
CA LEU A 159 -2.80 -0.94 10.19
C LEU A 159 -1.88 -1.65 11.21
N GLU A 160 -1.90 -1.25 12.47
CA GLU A 160 -1.11 -1.88 13.53
C GLU A 160 -1.42 -3.38 13.63
N ASP A 161 -2.70 -3.75 13.64
CA ASP A 161 -3.12 -5.16 13.76
C ASP A 161 -2.63 -6.01 12.59
N LYS A 162 -2.63 -5.46 11.36
CA LYS A 162 -2.12 -6.14 10.16
C LYS A 162 -0.62 -6.41 10.27
N LEU A 163 0.15 -5.44 10.76
CA LEU A 163 1.59 -5.59 10.97
C LEU A 163 1.89 -6.54 12.14
N ARG A 164 1.14 -6.47 13.25
CA ARG A 164 1.25 -7.40 14.39
C ARG A 164 0.98 -8.84 13.99
N ALA A 165 0.09 -9.07 13.03
CA ALA A 165 -0.11 -10.40 12.47
C ALA A 165 1.12 -10.93 11.71
N CYS A 166 2.06 -10.04 11.32
CA CYS A 166 3.28 -10.42 10.59
C CYS A 166 4.52 -10.55 11.49
N GLY A 167 4.58 -9.83 12.62
CA GLY A 167 5.73 -9.85 13.50
C GLY A 167 5.61 -8.88 14.68
N GLU A 168 6.73 -8.51 15.26
CA GLU A 168 6.78 -7.56 16.36
C GLU A 168 6.55 -6.13 15.87
N VAL A 169 5.75 -5.33 16.60
CA VAL A 169 5.42 -3.96 16.21
C VAL A 169 5.62 -3.00 17.37
N TYR A 170 6.40 -1.98 17.10
CA TYR A 170 6.58 -0.82 17.99
C TYR A 170 5.88 0.38 17.39
N VAL A 171 4.95 0.96 18.16
CA VAL A 171 4.21 2.17 17.76
C VAL A 171 4.73 3.35 18.55
N THR A 172 4.91 4.49 17.88
CA THR A 172 5.23 5.78 18.53
C THR A 172 4.24 6.85 18.07
N THR A 173 3.98 7.84 18.93
CA THR A 173 3.21 9.03 18.55
C THR A 173 3.94 10.30 18.95
N ASP A 174 3.88 11.34 18.11
CA ASP A 174 4.59 12.60 18.34
C ASP A 174 4.14 13.28 19.64
N ASP A 175 2.83 13.19 19.95
CA ASP A 175 2.24 13.76 21.16
C ASP A 175 2.33 12.82 22.38
N GLY A 176 2.84 11.60 22.22
CA GLY A 176 2.96 10.60 23.28
C GLY A 176 1.62 10.03 23.76
N SER A 177 0.53 10.19 22.99
CA SER A 177 -0.81 9.70 23.36
C SER A 177 -0.96 8.18 23.24
N TYR A 178 -0.03 7.50 22.52
CA TYR A 178 -0.04 6.05 22.33
C TYR A 178 1.36 5.50 22.01
N GLY A 179 1.60 4.25 22.37
CA GLY A 179 2.82 3.52 22.07
C GLY A 179 3.99 3.85 22.97
N ILE A 180 5.20 3.70 22.42
CA ILE A 180 6.46 3.93 23.15
C ILE A 180 6.84 5.41 23.00
N LYS A 181 7.31 6.01 24.09
CA LYS A 181 7.86 7.38 24.11
C LYS A 181 9.34 7.37 23.76
#